data_7d80875421e738e71d7268d55cf8d43b
#
_entry.id   7d80875421e738e71d7268d55cf8d43b
#
_cell.length_a   1.000
_cell.length_b   1.000
_cell.length_c   1.000
_cell.angle_alpha   90.00
_cell.angle_beta   90.00
_cell.angle_gamma   90.00
#
_symmetry.space_group_name_H-M   'P 1'
#
loop_
_entity.id
_entity.type
_entity.pdbx_description
1 polymer ?
#
loop_
_entity_poly.entity_id
_entity_poly.type
_entity_poly.pdbx_seq_one_letter_code
_entity_poly.pdbx_strand_id
1 'polypeptide(L)'
;SWSVYVKIDALFWMAMAAIGAAITTFVGQNYGAHLYDRIQKGAKTALAIALTMAVSLSVILCFGGSYITKLFSSDPAIINQCQSLILFLMPFYFSYCCVEIFSGTMRGCGESFKPMLLVCIGICVLRVAWVTFISPHYPTLKGVVISYPITWFTTCLLYTSDAADD
;
A
#
# COMPACT_ATOMS: atom_id res chain seq x y z
N SER A 1 -4.03 7.87 -19.45
CA SER A 1 -2.81 7.55 -18.67
C SER A 1 -3.13 6.88 -17.34
N TRP A 2 -4.05 7.45 -16.54
CA TRP A 2 -4.42 6.87 -15.23
C TRP A 2 -4.91 5.43 -15.34
N SER A 3 -5.80 5.13 -16.29
CA SER A 3 -6.34 3.78 -16.50
C SER A 3 -5.27 2.73 -16.84
N VAL A 4 -4.24 3.11 -17.59
CA VAL A 4 -3.11 2.24 -17.91
C VAL A 4 -2.24 2.00 -16.69
N TYR A 5 -1.94 3.08 -15.94
CA TYR A 5 -1.22 2.99 -14.67
C TYR A 5 -1.90 2.00 -13.70
N VAL A 6 -3.22 2.13 -13.49
CA VAL A 6 -4.00 1.27 -12.58
C VAL A 6 -3.93 -0.21 -12.96
N LYS A 7 -3.89 -0.53 -14.26
CA LYS A 7 -3.75 -1.93 -14.71
C LYS A 7 -2.38 -2.53 -14.35
N ILE A 8 -1.33 -1.74 -14.48
CA ILE A 8 0.03 -2.14 -14.10
C ILE A 8 0.12 -2.28 -12.57
N ASP A 9 -0.45 -1.31 -11.86
CA ASP A 9 -0.48 -1.25 -10.41
C ASP A 9 -1.28 -2.40 -9.77
N ALA A 10 -2.28 -2.92 -10.48
CA ALA A 10 -3.11 -4.03 -10.01
C ALA A 10 -2.30 -5.28 -9.60
N LEU A 11 -1.16 -5.53 -10.24
CA LEU A 11 -0.29 -6.64 -9.86
C LEU A 11 0.28 -6.47 -8.44
N PHE A 12 0.67 -5.25 -8.07
CA PHE A 12 1.11 -4.94 -6.72
C PHE A 12 -0.03 -5.18 -5.70
N TRP A 13 -1.22 -4.67 -5.98
CA TRP A 13 -2.37 -4.80 -5.10
C TRP A 13 -2.79 -6.26 -4.90
N MET A 14 -2.78 -7.07 -5.96
CA MET A 14 -3.10 -8.50 -5.87
C MET A 14 -2.07 -9.25 -5.00
N ALA A 15 -0.79 -8.96 -5.18
CA ALA A 15 0.26 -9.59 -4.38
C ALA A 15 0.18 -9.16 -2.90
N MET A 16 -0.08 -7.87 -2.64
CA MET A 16 -0.26 -7.37 -1.26
C MET A 16 -1.47 -7.99 -0.59
N ALA A 17 -2.61 -8.13 -1.29
CA ALA A 17 -3.79 -8.80 -0.76
C ALA A 17 -3.51 -10.26 -0.40
N ALA A 18 -2.74 -10.98 -1.22
CA ALA A 18 -2.33 -12.35 -0.93
C ALA A 18 -1.45 -12.45 0.32
N ILE A 19 -0.46 -11.55 0.47
CA ILE A 19 0.40 -11.49 1.65
C ILE A 19 -0.41 -11.12 2.89
N GLY A 20 -1.33 -10.15 2.80
CA GLY A 20 -2.23 -9.75 3.87
C GLY A 20 -3.13 -10.89 4.35
N ALA A 21 -3.68 -11.69 3.43
CA ALA A 21 -4.45 -12.88 3.76
C ALA A 21 -3.58 -13.96 4.42
N ALA A 22 -2.39 -14.19 3.91
CA ALA A 22 -1.45 -15.18 4.45
C ALA A 22 -1.03 -14.83 5.89
N ILE A 23 -0.65 -13.57 6.16
CA ILE A 23 -0.26 -13.16 7.52
C ILE A 23 -1.46 -13.23 8.48
N THR A 24 -2.65 -12.85 8.06
CA THR A 24 -3.87 -12.96 8.89
C THR A 24 -4.12 -14.39 9.31
N THR A 25 -4.03 -15.35 8.37
CA THR A 25 -4.21 -16.78 8.65
C THR A 25 -3.10 -17.32 9.56
N PHE A 26 -1.85 -17.00 9.26
CA PHE A 26 -0.69 -17.43 10.07
C PHE A 26 -0.80 -16.92 11.50
N VAL A 27 -1.11 -15.65 11.69
CA VAL A 27 -1.28 -15.04 13.00
C VAL A 27 -2.46 -15.68 13.75
N GLY A 28 -3.61 -15.87 13.10
CA GLY A 28 -4.78 -16.48 13.71
C GLY A 28 -4.49 -17.89 14.26
N GLN A 29 -3.78 -18.72 13.50
CA GLN A 29 -3.39 -20.06 13.94
C GLN A 29 -2.44 -20.03 15.14
N ASN A 30 -1.44 -19.16 15.12
CA ASN A 30 -0.45 -19.04 16.20
C ASN A 30 -1.02 -18.35 17.44
N TYR A 31 -1.95 -17.41 17.27
CA TYR A 31 -2.65 -16.73 18.36
C TYR A 31 -3.54 -17.70 19.14
N GLY A 32 -4.32 -18.54 18.43
CA GLY A 32 -5.10 -19.59 19.07
C GLY A 32 -4.26 -20.65 19.80
N ALA A 33 -3.00 -20.83 19.39
CA ALA A 33 -2.04 -21.73 20.05
C ALA A 33 -1.18 -21.03 21.12
N HIS A 34 -1.41 -19.75 21.41
CA HIS A 34 -0.65 -18.91 22.34
C HIS A 34 0.85 -18.80 22.02
N LEU A 35 1.23 -18.89 20.73
CA LEU A 35 2.60 -18.85 20.26
C LEU A 35 3.02 -17.43 19.81
N TYR A 36 3.02 -16.48 20.74
CA TYR A 36 3.24 -15.04 20.47
C TYR A 36 4.60 -14.75 19.85
N ASP A 37 5.67 -15.43 20.25
CA ASP A 37 7.01 -15.29 19.65
C ASP A 37 7.02 -15.65 18.16
N ARG A 38 6.20 -16.65 17.76
CA ARG A 38 6.05 -17.02 16.36
C ARG A 38 5.30 -15.95 15.57
N ILE A 39 4.29 -15.31 16.18
CA ILE A 39 3.54 -14.21 15.57
C ILE A 39 4.49 -13.05 15.24
N GLN A 40 5.32 -12.63 16.19
CA GLN A 40 6.28 -11.54 15.97
C GLN A 40 7.31 -11.87 14.87
N LYS A 41 7.85 -13.08 14.88
CA LYS A 41 8.77 -13.54 13.83
C LYS A 41 8.08 -13.61 12.47
N GLY A 42 6.87 -14.14 12.43
CA GLY A 42 6.06 -14.22 11.20
C GLY A 42 5.71 -12.85 10.63
N ALA A 43 5.31 -11.90 11.47
CA ALA A 43 5.01 -10.53 11.03
C ALA A 43 6.25 -9.83 10.46
N LYS A 44 7.42 -9.97 11.11
CA LYS A 44 8.70 -9.44 10.60
C LYS A 44 9.09 -10.08 9.26
N THR A 45 8.91 -11.40 9.14
CA THR A 45 9.20 -12.12 7.90
C THR A 45 8.24 -11.69 6.78
N ALA A 46 6.94 -11.58 7.06
CA ALA A 46 5.95 -11.12 6.10
C ALA A 46 6.24 -9.68 5.64
N LEU A 47 6.64 -8.80 6.57
CA LEU A 47 7.05 -7.44 6.23
C LEU A 47 8.29 -7.43 5.33
N ALA A 48 9.29 -8.25 5.63
CA ALA A 48 10.49 -8.38 4.80
C ALA A 48 10.16 -8.88 3.39
N ILE A 49 9.27 -9.86 3.25
CA ILE A 49 8.79 -10.37 1.97
C ILE A 49 8.05 -9.26 1.20
N ALA A 50 7.11 -8.56 1.86
CA ALA A 50 6.35 -7.50 1.25
C ALA A 50 7.24 -6.34 0.75
N LEU A 51 8.22 -5.92 1.57
CA LEU A 51 9.19 -4.89 1.20
C LEU A 51 10.09 -5.33 0.04
N THR A 52 10.59 -6.57 0.08
CA THR A 52 11.42 -7.11 -1.02
C THR A 52 10.64 -7.15 -2.32
N MET A 53 9.37 -7.59 -2.27
CA MET A 53 8.48 -7.60 -3.43
C MET A 53 8.21 -6.17 -3.94
N ALA A 54 7.91 -5.23 -3.04
CA ALA A 54 7.66 -3.84 -3.42
C ALA A 54 8.89 -3.19 -4.07
N VAL A 55 10.07 -3.40 -3.51
CA VAL A 55 11.34 -2.91 -4.08
C VAL A 55 11.62 -3.55 -5.44
N SER A 56 11.49 -4.86 -5.55
CA SER A 56 11.71 -5.59 -6.81
C SER A 56 10.77 -5.09 -7.90
N LEU A 57 9.47 -4.97 -7.59
CA LEU A 57 8.48 -4.46 -8.54
C LEU A 57 8.76 -2.99 -8.90
N SER A 58 9.12 -2.16 -7.93
CA SER A 58 9.49 -0.77 -8.17
C SER A 58 10.69 -0.65 -9.12
N VAL A 59 11.73 -1.45 -8.92
CA VAL A 59 12.90 -1.50 -9.81
C VAL A 59 12.51 -1.92 -11.22
N ILE A 60 11.74 -3.00 -11.34
CA ILE A 60 11.26 -3.50 -12.65
C ILE A 60 10.44 -2.43 -13.38
N LEU A 61 9.54 -1.75 -12.67
CA LEU A 61 8.67 -0.72 -13.27
C LEU A 61 9.41 0.60 -13.54
N CYS A 62 10.39 0.97 -12.72
CA CYS A 62 11.21 2.16 -12.98
C CYS A 62 12.03 2.01 -14.27
N PHE A 63 12.63 0.84 -14.51
CA PHE A 63 13.43 0.59 -15.71
C PHE A 63 12.60 0.07 -16.89
N GLY A 64 11.62 -0.77 -16.65
CA GLY A 64 10.81 -1.44 -17.66
C GLY A 64 9.43 -0.82 -17.90
N GLY A 65 9.00 0.15 -17.08
CA GLY A 65 7.64 0.69 -17.11
C GLY A 65 7.22 1.26 -18.46
N SER A 66 8.13 1.93 -19.18
CA SER A 66 7.87 2.42 -20.53
C SER A 66 7.58 1.30 -21.52
N TYR A 67 8.31 0.17 -21.44
CA TYR A 67 8.05 -1.00 -22.30
C TYR A 67 6.73 -1.66 -21.96
N ILE A 68 6.44 -1.81 -20.67
CA ILE A 68 5.19 -2.39 -20.19
C ILE A 68 4.00 -1.51 -20.58
N THR A 69 4.12 -0.18 -20.44
CA THR A 69 3.08 0.77 -20.84
C THR A 69 2.78 0.70 -22.34
N LYS A 70 3.78 0.43 -23.20
CA LYS A 70 3.62 0.25 -24.64
C LYS A 70 2.70 -0.94 -25.01
N LEU A 71 2.58 -1.95 -24.14
CA LEU A 71 1.64 -3.06 -24.34
C LEU A 71 0.17 -2.60 -24.23
N PHE A 72 -0.09 -1.49 -23.53
CA PHE A 72 -1.43 -0.98 -23.29
C PHE A 72 -1.78 0.28 -24.10
N SER A 73 -0.76 0.99 -24.59
CA SER A 73 -0.95 2.23 -25.36
C SER A 73 0.25 2.52 -26.23
N SER A 74 -0.01 2.95 -27.48
CA SER A 74 1.01 3.41 -28.42
C SER A 74 1.22 4.93 -28.39
N ASP A 75 0.44 5.68 -27.60
CA ASP A 75 0.52 7.13 -27.50
C ASP A 75 1.71 7.54 -26.61
N PRO A 76 2.72 8.26 -27.14
CA PRO A 76 3.88 8.71 -26.38
C PRO A 76 3.52 9.58 -25.17
N ALA A 77 2.47 10.39 -25.27
CA ALA A 77 2.04 11.25 -24.17
C ALA A 77 1.51 10.42 -23.00
N ILE A 78 0.75 9.36 -23.29
CA ILE A 78 0.23 8.44 -22.27
C ILE A 78 1.39 7.66 -21.63
N ILE A 79 2.36 7.20 -22.41
CA ILE A 79 3.52 6.46 -21.91
C ILE A 79 4.33 7.34 -20.94
N ASN A 80 4.63 8.57 -21.32
CA ASN A 80 5.40 9.50 -20.50
C ASN A 80 4.69 9.87 -19.18
N GLN A 81 3.37 10.12 -19.25
CA GLN A 81 2.58 10.39 -18.05
C GLN A 81 2.52 9.19 -17.13
N CYS A 82 2.32 7.99 -17.66
CA CYS A 82 2.32 6.75 -16.88
C CYS A 82 3.66 6.53 -16.18
N GLN A 83 4.77 6.69 -16.90
CA GLN A 83 6.11 6.59 -16.35
C GLN A 83 6.34 7.62 -15.23
N SER A 84 5.88 8.85 -15.40
CA SER A 84 5.97 9.88 -14.37
C SER A 84 5.19 9.52 -13.10
N LEU A 85 4.03 8.87 -13.23
CA LEU A 85 3.24 8.39 -12.09
C LEU A 85 3.94 7.22 -11.38
N ILE A 86 4.48 6.27 -12.14
CA ILE A 86 5.25 5.14 -11.62
C ILE A 86 6.42 5.67 -10.78
N LEU A 87 7.28 6.52 -11.35
CA LEU A 87 8.43 7.09 -10.67
C LEU A 87 8.05 7.89 -9.41
N PHE A 88 6.87 8.52 -9.41
CA PHE A 88 6.39 9.31 -8.29
C PHE A 88 5.82 8.44 -7.15
N LEU A 89 5.04 7.41 -7.46
CA LEU A 89 4.31 6.61 -6.45
C LEU A 89 5.10 5.42 -5.90
N MET A 90 5.91 4.75 -6.75
CA MET A 90 6.62 3.53 -6.37
C MET A 90 7.50 3.67 -5.11
N PRO A 91 8.24 4.78 -4.90
CA PRO A 91 9.05 4.94 -3.69
C PRO A 91 8.24 4.90 -2.39
N PHE A 92 6.94 5.17 -2.44
CA PHE A 92 6.08 5.22 -1.25
C PHE A 92 5.35 3.91 -0.95
N TYR A 93 5.47 2.90 -1.80
CA TYR A 93 4.81 1.60 -1.59
C TYR A 93 5.25 0.89 -0.31
N PHE A 94 6.45 1.19 0.20
CA PHE A 94 6.91 0.65 1.47
C PHE A 94 5.97 1.00 2.63
N SER A 95 5.40 2.21 2.65
CA SER A 95 4.48 2.63 3.71
C SER A 95 3.19 1.84 3.68
N TYR A 96 2.67 1.53 2.48
CA TYR A 96 1.51 0.66 2.34
C TYR A 96 1.80 -0.78 2.77
N CYS A 97 2.99 -1.31 2.48
CA CYS A 97 3.40 -2.63 2.97
C CYS A 97 3.29 -2.72 4.50
N CYS A 98 3.75 -1.68 5.22
CA CYS A 98 3.61 -1.62 6.67
C CYS A 98 2.14 -1.63 7.11
N VAL A 99 1.29 -0.81 6.48
CA VAL A 99 -0.15 -0.76 6.77
C VAL A 99 -0.80 -2.13 6.59
N GLU A 100 -0.52 -2.83 5.49
CA GLU A 100 -1.12 -4.14 5.20
C GLU A 100 -0.67 -5.22 6.20
N ILE A 101 0.61 -5.27 6.54
CA ILE A 101 1.13 -6.27 7.49
C ILE A 101 0.61 -6.01 8.90
N PHE A 102 0.59 -4.77 9.38
CA PHE A 102 0.04 -4.43 10.70
C PHE A 102 -1.46 -4.74 10.76
N SER A 103 -2.22 -4.30 9.76
CA SER A 103 -3.65 -4.59 9.64
C SER A 103 -3.93 -6.10 9.61
N GLY A 104 -3.17 -6.86 8.82
CA GLY A 104 -3.30 -8.32 8.72
C GLY A 104 -2.97 -9.02 10.04
N THR A 105 -1.95 -8.55 10.76
CA THR A 105 -1.56 -9.08 12.07
C THR A 105 -2.66 -8.85 13.11
N MET A 106 -3.21 -7.64 13.19
CA MET A 106 -4.31 -7.32 14.11
C MET A 106 -5.57 -8.14 13.79
N ARG A 107 -5.93 -8.27 12.51
CA ARG A 107 -7.05 -9.13 12.09
C ARG A 107 -6.83 -10.58 12.49
N GLY A 108 -5.61 -11.08 12.38
CA GLY A 108 -5.25 -12.44 12.82
C GLY A 108 -5.38 -12.66 14.33
N CYS A 109 -5.13 -11.61 15.13
CA CYS A 109 -5.36 -11.65 16.58
C CYS A 109 -6.84 -11.54 16.98
N GLY A 110 -7.77 -11.41 16.01
CA GLY A 110 -9.21 -11.24 16.26
C GLY A 110 -9.65 -9.79 16.34
N GLU A 111 -8.74 -8.84 16.28
CA GLU A 111 -9.00 -7.41 16.30
C GLU A 111 -9.26 -6.90 14.87
N SER A 112 -10.51 -6.96 14.41
CA SER A 112 -10.88 -6.50 13.06
C SER A 112 -11.41 -5.06 13.05
N PHE A 113 -11.94 -4.58 14.18
CA PHE A 113 -12.57 -3.26 14.25
C PHE A 113 -11.56 -2.13 14.26
N LYS A 114 -10.50 -2.23 15.06
CA LYS A 114 -9.42 -1.24 15.11
C LYS A 114 -8.77 -1.00 13.74
N PRO A 115 -8.24 -2.05 13.05
CA PRO A 115 -7.64 -1.85 11.73
C PRO A 115 -8.62 -1.30 10.68
N MET A 116 -9.89 -1.68 10.74
CA MET A 116 -10.92 -1.11 9.87
C MET A 116 -11.06 0.41 10.10
N LEU A 117 -11.16 0.86 11.36
CA LEU A 117 -11.25 2.29 11.68
C LEU A 117 -10.00 3.06 11.25
N LEU A 118 -8.81 2.54 11.53
CA LEU A 118 -7.55 3.19 11.18
C LEU A 118 -7.41 3.37 9.67
N VAL A 119 -7.78 2.36 8.88
CA VAL A 119 -7.78 2.44 7.42
C VAL A 119 -8.88 3.39 6.92
N CYS A 120 -10.09 3.33 7.47
CA CYS A 120 -11.17 4.25 7.10
C CYS A 120 -10.80 5.70 7.35
N ILE A 121 -10.27 6.03 8.53
CA ILE A 121 -9.89 7.39 8.89
C ILE A 121 -8.64 7.82 8.10
N GLY A 122 -7.59 7.01 8.13
CA GLY A 122 -6.29 7.35 7.55
C GLY A 122 -6.28 7.36 6.02
N ILE A 123 -7.04 6.48 5.37
CA ILE A 123 -7.06 6.41 3.90
C ILE A 123 -8.31 7.08 3.34
N CYS A 124 -9.51 6.68 3.77
CA CYS A 124 -10.74 7.16 3.13
C CYS A 124 -11.05 8.61 3.50
N VAL A 125 -11.15 8.93 4.80
CA VAL A 125 -11.55 10.28 5.25
C VAL A 125 -10.50 11.31 4.85
N LEU A 126 -9.22 11.02 5.08
CA LEU A 126 -8.14 11.95 4.75
C LEU A 126 -8.04 12.18 3.23
N ARG A 127 -8.25 11.14 2.42
CA ARG A 127 -8.24 11.26 0.96
C ARG A 127 -9.42 12.06 0.43
N VAL A 128 -10.63 11.84 0.96
CA VAL A 128 -11.82 12.63 0.60
C VAL A 128 -11.61 14.09 0.99
N ALA A 129 -11.10 14.37 2.20
CA ALA A 129 -10.77 15.71 2.64
C ALA A 129 -9.73 16.38 1.71
N TRP A 130 -8.68 15.66 1.35
CA TRP A 130 -7.66 16.16 0.40
C TRP A 130 -8.25 16.53 -0.95
N VAL A 131 -9.03 15.63 -1.55
CA VAL A 131 -9.65 15.87 -2.86
C VAL A 131 -10.66 17.00 -2.81
N THR A 132 -11.39 17.16 -1.70
CA THR A 132 -12.42 18.20 -1.56
C THR A 132 -11.84 19.57 -1.27
N PHE A 133 -10.84 19.67 -0.40
CA PHE A 133 -10.35 20.96 0.10
C PHE A 133 -9.03 21.42 -0.53
N ILE A 134 -8.14 20.50 -0.88
CA ILE A 134 -6.78 20.82 -1.33
C ILE A 134 -6.64 20.68 -2.84
N SER A 135 -7.18 19.62 -3.43
CA SER A 135 -7.07 19.37 -4.87
C SER A 135 -7.62 20.50 -5.76
N PRO A 136 -8.69 21.23 -5.41
CA PRO A 136 -9.17 22.35 -6.23
C PRO A 136 -8.14 23.50 -6.37
N HIS A 137 -7.23 23.65 -5.41
CA HIS A 137 -6.17 24.65 -5.45
C HIS A 137 -4.98 24.22 -6.32
N TYR A 138 -4.87 22.92 -6.59
CA TYR A 138 -3.81 22.33 -7.43
C TYR A 138 -4.45 21.38 -8.45
N PRO A 139 -5.07 21.92 -9.55
CA PRO A 139 -5.82 21.12 -10.52
C PRO A 139 -4.89 20.34 -11.46
N THR A 140 -3.99 19.57 -10.90
CA THR A 140 -3.06 18.69 -11.62
C THR A 140 -3.24 17.26 -11.18
N LEU A 141 -2.99 16.30 -12.09
CA LEU A 141 -3.04 14.88 -11.75
C LEU A 141 -2.10 14.55 -10.56
N LYS A 142 -0.92 15.16 -10.50
CA LYS A 142 0.01 15.01 -9.39
C LYS A 142 -0.55 15.56 -8.07
N GLY A 143 -1.31 16.67 -8.10
CA GLY A 143 -1.96 17.24 -6.91
C GLY A 143 -2.99 16.30 -6.28
N VAL A 144 -3.67 15.51 -7.08
CA VAL A 144 -4.58 14.45 -6.58
C VAL A 144 -3.79 13.24 -6.10
N VAL A 145 -2.81 12.79 -6.87
CA VAL A 145 -2.07 11.55 -6.63
C VAL A 145 -1.17 11.64 -5.38
N ILE A 146 -0.70 12.81 -4.99
CA ILE A 146 0.09 13.01 -3.76
C ILE A 146 -0.70 12.63 -2.49
N SER A 147 -2.02 12.58 -2.55
CA SER A 147 -2.85 12.11 -1.43
C SER A 147 -2.56 10.65 -1.05
N TYR A 148 -2.12 9.82 -2.00
CA TYR A 148 -1.84 8.41 -1.76
C TYR A 148 -0.67 8.20 -0.78
N PRO A 149 0.53 8.73 -1.05
CA PRO A 149 1.64 8.66 -0.10
C PRO A 149 1.31 9.25 1.27
N ILE A 150 0.64 10.41 1.30
CA ILE A 150 0.28 11.08 2.55
C ILE A 150 -0.65 10.19 3.39
N THR A 151 -1.71 9.64 2.78
CA THR A 151 -2.66 8.79 3.49
C THR A 151 -2.02 7.49 3.96
N TRP A 152 -1.17 6.86 3.17
CA TRP A 152 -0.46 5.64 3.56
C TRP A 152 0.50 5.89 4.72
N PHE A 153 1.28 6.96 4.63
CA PHE A 153 2.24 7.32 5.68
C PHE A 153 1.53 7.66 6.99
N THR A 154 0.46 8.47 6.94
CA THR A 154 -0.35 8.80 8.10
C THR A 154 -0.98 7.56 8.72
N THR A 155 -1.53 6.66 7.91
CA THR A 155 -2.11 5.41 8.41
C THR A 155 -1.04 4.51 9.05
N CYS A 156 0.15 4.43 8.47
CA CYS A 156 1.28 3.70 9.06
C CYS A 156 1.68 4.28 10.43
N LEU A 157 1.72 5.61 10.56
CA LEU A 157 1.99 6.26 11.84
C LEU A 157 0.89 5.99 12.89
N LEU A 158 -0.38 5.99 12.48
CA LEU A 158 -1.49 5.66 13.37
C LEU A 158 -1.38 4.23 13.90
N TYR A 159 -0.98 3.27 13.06
CA TYR A 159 -0.74 1.89 13.51
C TYR A 159 0.43 1.78 14.50
N THR A 160 1.51 2.53 14.27
CA THR A 160 2.66 2.51 15.18
C THR A 160 2.36 3.18 16.51
N SER A 161 1.53 4.22 16.52
CA SER A 161 1.07 4.88 17.76
C SER A 161 0.16 3.95 18.58
N ASP A 162 -0.84 3.33 17.94
CA ASP A 162 -1.76 2.40 18.60
C ASP A 162 -1.01 1.19 19.20
N ALA A 163 0.01 0.69 18.48
CA ALA A 163 0.85 -0.41 18.98
C ALA A 163 1.82 -0.01 20.11
N ALA A 164 2.05 1.27 20.34
CA ALA A 164 2.89 1.76 21.44
C ALA A 164 2.09 2.01 22.73
N ASP A 165 0.77 2.15 22.61
CA ASP A 165 -0.14 2.42 23.74
C ASP A 165 -0.72 1.10 24.35
N ASP A 166 -0.58 -0.04 23.69
CA ASP A 166 -0.93 -1.40 24.13
C ASP A 166 0.30 -2.17 24.65
#